data_c782c586d89d05430bfd0f94107fb4b4
#
_entry.id   c782c586d89d05430bfd0f94107fb4b4
#
_cell.length_a   1.000
_cell.length_b   1.000
_cell.length_c   1.000
_cell.angle_alpha   90.00
_cell.angle_beta   90.00
_cell.angle_gamma   90.00
#
_symmetry.space_group_name_H-M   'P 1'
#
loop_
_entity.id
_entity.type
_entity.pdbx_description
1 polymer ?
#
loop_
_entity_poly.entity_id
_entity_poly.type
_entity_poly.pdbx_seq_one_letter_code
_entity_poly.pdbx_strand_id
1 'polypeptide(L)'
;MRSFDEQAAFGLPYERLIAQAAALLLYPDRPGITLARLDERAALDYLLLDGEQPVAALEVKRRSVRSDTYRTTILPQSVVDAARRLTIPVYAAILFTDGLAVFDVLRTPSTARWLRTRRGALRKHREYDISERLVRIEEVHQLPRRGA
;
A
#
# COMPACT_ATOMS: atom_id res chain seq x y z
N MET A 1 18.35 -14.17 -0.99
CA MET A 1 17.45 -13.00 -0.89
C MET A 1 17.04 -12.81 0.56
N ARG A 2 17.16 -11.60 1.08
CA ARG A 2 16.76 -11.30 2.47
C ARG A 2 15.24 -11.19 2.58
N SER A 3 14.71 -11.71 3.68
CA SER A 3 13.30 -11.54 4.03
C SER A 3 12.98 -10.07 4.37
N PHE A 4 11.70 -9.74 4.48
CA PHE A 4 11.29 -8.43 4.95
C PHE A 4 11.92 -8.08 6.31
N ASP A 5 11.87 -9.00 7.27
CA ASP A 5 12.40 -8.77 8.60
C ASP A 5 13.92 -8.61 8.60
N GLU A 6 14.64 -9.40 7.80
CA GLU A 6 16.07 -9.27 7.62
C GLU A 6 16.44 -7.92 7.02
N GLN A 7 15.70 -7.46 6.00
CA GLN A 7 15.94 -6.17 5.38
C GLN A 7 15.69 -5.02 6.36
N ALA A 8 14.63 -5.11 7.16
CA ALA A 8 14.33 -4.13 8.18
C ALA A 8 15.41 -4.07 9.27
N ALA A 9 15.97 -5.22 9.66
CA ALA A 9 17.08 -5.30 10.62
C ALA A 9 18.35 -4.60 10.12
N PHE A 10 18.52 -4.46 8.81
CA PHE A 10 19.60 -3.67 8.20
C PHE A 10 19.26 -2.19 8.04
N GLY A 11 18.19 -1.71 8.70
CA GLY A 11 17.82 -0.29 8.73
C GLY A 11 17.02 0.20 7.53
N LEU A 12 16.52 -0.69 6.68
CA LEU A 12 15.63 -0.30 5.59
C LEU A 12 14.23 -0.01 6.13
N PRO A 13 13.62 1.13 5.78
CA PRO A 13 12.27 1.45 6.24
C PRO A 13 11.25 0.44 5.74
N TYR A 14 10.38 -0.04 6.62
CA TYR A 14 9.29 -0.94 6.25
C TYR A 14 8.41 -0.38 5.15
N GLU A 15 8.12 0.91 5.22
CA GLU A 15 7.31 1.60 4.23
C GLU A 15 7.87 1.41 2.81
N ARG A 16 9.18 1.59 2.64
CA ARG A 16 9.82 1.40 1.33
C ARG A 16 9.80 -0.07 0.90
N LEU A 17 10.00 -0.99 1.82
CA LEU A 17 9.93 -2.44 1.55
C LEU A 17 8.54 -2.86 1.10
N ILE A 18 7.50 -2.33 1.74
CA ILE A 18 6.10 -2.56 1.35
C ILE A 18 5.87 -2.02 -0.07
N ALA A 19 6.34 -0.81 -0.36
CA ALA A 19 6.20 -0.21 -1.67
C ALA A 19 6.91 -1.02 -2.77
N GLN A 20 8.11 -1.53 -2.48
CA GLN A 20 8.85 -2.40 -3.41
C GLN A 20 8.09 -3.70 -3.68
N ALA A 21 7.56 -4.34 -2.65
CA ALA A 21 6.78 -5.56 -2.79
C ALA A 21 5.51 -5.31 -3.62
N ALA A 22 4.80 -4.22 -3.36
CA ALA A 22 3.61 -3.84 -4.11
C ALA A 22 3.94 -3.62 -5.60
N ALA A 23 5.05 -2.95 -5.91
CA ALA A 23 5.48 -2.73 -7.29
C ALA A 23 5.75 -4.06 -8.03
N LEU A 24 6.37 -5.03 -7.35
CA LEU A 24 6.63 -6.36 -7.90
C LEU A 24 5.33 -7.13 -8.16
N LEU A 25 4.37 -7.04 -7.26
CA LEU A 25 3.07 -7.70 -7.41
C LEU A 25 2.23 -7.08 -8.52
N LEU A 26 2.26 -5.75 -8.65
CA LEU A 26 1.48 -5.02 -9.65
C LEU A 26 2.09 -5.11 -11.05
N TYR A 27 3.40 -5.09 -11.16
CA TYR A 27 4.14 -5.04 -12.42
C TYR A 27 5.27 -6.07 -12.46
N PRO A 28 4.93 -7.38 -12.40
CA PRO A 28 5.95 -8.43 -12.32
C PRO A 28 6.86 -8.50 -13.56
N ASP A 29 6.33 -8.08 -14.72
CA ASP A 29 7.02 -8.14 -16.01
C ASP A 29 7.69 -6.82 -16.42
N ARG A 30 7.73 -5.84 -15.52
CA ARG A 30 8.34 -4.53 -15.79
C ARG A 30 9.50 -4.26 -14.83
N PRO A 31 10.72 -4.76 -15.14
CA PRO A 31 11.87 -4.58 -14.25
C PRO A 31 12.35 -3.13 -14.14
N GLY A 32 11.93 -2.26 -15.07
CA GLY A 32 12.27 -0.83 -15.06
C GLY A 32 11.44 0.03 -14.12
N ILE A 33 10.46 -0.53 -13.43
CA ILE A 33 9.65 0.23 -12.47
C ILE A 33 10.50 0.66 -11.27
N THR A 34 10.49 1.95 -10.99
CA THR A 34 11.16 2.55 -9.83
C THR A 34 10.17 3.27 -8.94
N LEU A 35 10.59 3.57 -7.72
CA LEU A 35 9.79 4.27 -6.73
C LEU A 35 10.30 5.70 -6.54
N ALA A 36 9.39 6.66 -6.51
CA ALA A 36 9.67 8.02 -6.09
C ALA A 36 8.83 8.35 -4.87
N ARG A 37 9.49 8.67 -3.75
CA ARG A 37 8.80 9.09 -2.55
C ARG A 37 8.15 10.46 -2.76
N LEU A 38 6.89 10.58 -2.38
CA LEU A 38 6.18 11.86 -2.40
C LEU A 38 6.46 12.65 -1.13
N ASP A 39 6.20 13.95 -1.18
CA ASP A 39 6.33 14.85 -0.04
C ASP A 39 5.45 14.39 1.13
N GLU A 40 5.89 14.62 2.37
CA GLU A 40 5.17 14.23 3.58
C GLU A 40 3.76 14.81 3.66
N ARG A 41 3.52 15.97 3.01
CA ARG A 41 2.21 16.63 2.96
C ARG A 41 1.30 16.05 1.89
N ALA A 42 1.82 15.22 0.98
CA ALA A 42 1.01 14.57 -0.03
C ALA A 42 0.09 13.54 0.62
N ALA A 43 -1.10 13.37 0.05
CA ALA A 43 -2.05 12.37 0.54
C ALA A 43 -1.61 10.93 0.24
N LEU A 44 -0.67 10.75 -0.70
CA LEU A 44 -0.13 9.46 -1.13
C LEU A 44 1.37 9.41 -0.85
N ASP A 45 1.93 8.21 -0.77
CA ASP A 45 3.30 8.00 -0.32
C ASP A 45 4.32 7.88 -1.43
N TYR A 46 3.98 7.20 -2.53
CA TYR A 46 4.91 6.92 -3.62
C TYR A 46 4.26 7.05 -4.99
N LEU A 47 5.09 7.42 -5.98
CA LEU A 47 4.80 7.21 -7.39
C LEU A 47 5.58 6.00 -7.88
N LEU A 48 4.96 5.19 -8.73
CA LEU A 48 5.63 4.18 -9.52
C LEU A 48 5.94 4.76 -10.89
N LEU A 49 7.20 4.70 -11.27
CA LEU A 49 7.70 5.26 -12.53
C LEU A 49 8.21 4.14 -13.44
N ASP A 50 7.83 4.20 -14.70
CA ASP A 50 8.43 3.39 -15.76
C ASP A 50 9.33 4.35 -16.59
N GLY A 51 10.63 4.31 -16.33
CA GLY A 51 11.52 5.38 -16.75
C GLY A 51 11.14 6.68 -16.04
N GLU A 52 10.80 7.73 -16.80
CA GLU A 52 10.33 9.01 -16.26
C GLU A 52 8.81 9.12 -16.22
N GLN A 53 8.11 8.09 -16.73
CA GLN A 53 6.66 8.13 -16.87
C GLN A 53 5.97 7.58 -15.62
N PRO A 54 5.15 8.40 -14.91
CA PRO A 54 4.32 7.88 -13.83
C PRO A 54 3.28 6.88 -14.34
N VAL A 55 3.21 5.70 -13.73
CA VAL A 55 2.25 4.66 -14.12
C VAL A 55 1.25 4.34 -13.04
N ALA A 56 1.57 4.62 -11.78
CA ALA A 56 0.67 4.41 -10.65
C ALA A 56 1.12 5.22 -9.44
N ALA A 57 0.25 5.33 -8.44
CA ALA A 57 0.61 5.88 -7.14
C ALA A 57 0.23 4.89 -6.04
N LEU A 58 0.92 4.96 -4.91
CA LEU A 58 0.72 4.07 -3.77
C LEU A 58 0.45 4.85 -2.49
N GLU A 59 -0.51 4.34 -1.73
CA GLU A 59 -0.66 4.58 -0.30
C GLU A 59 -0.15 3.34 0.44
N VAL A 60 0.77 3.51 1.38
CA VAL A 60 1.43 2.42 2.08
C VAL A 60 1.09 2.47 3.56
N LYS A 61 0.68 1.33 4.12
CA LYS A 61 0.36 1.22 5.54
C LYS A 61 0.91 -0.09 6.11
N ARG A 62 1.24 -0.03 7.40
CA ARG A 62 1.63 -1.19 8.19
C ARG A 62 0.68 -1.34 9.36
N ARG A 63 0.15 -2.54 9.55
CA ARG A 63 -0.72 -2.89 10.67
C ARG A 63 -0.06 -4.00 11.49
N SER A 64 -0.07 -3.84 12.82
CA SER A 64 0.56 -4.79 13.74
C SER A 64 -0.37 -5.94 14.13
N VAL A 65 -1.38 -6.22 13.31
CA VAL A 65 -2.38 -7.26 13.53
C VAL A 65 -2.45 -8.18 12.31
N ARG A 66 -3.10 -9.34 12.48
CA ARG A 66 -3.42 -10.22 11.35
C ARG A 66 -4.53 -9.59 10.50
N SER A 67 -4.54 -9.94 9.21
CA SER A 67 -5.54 -9.45 8.26
C SER A 67 -6.98 -9.82 8.63
N ASP A 68 -7.15 -10.93 9.37
CA ASP A 68 -8.45 -11.43 9.81
C ASP A 68 -8.90 -10.91 11.20
N THR A 69 -8.10 -10.03 11.83
CA THR A 69 -8.45 -9.42 13.11
C THR A 69 -9.72 -8.58 12.99
N TYR A 70 -9.86 -7.86 11.89
CA TYR A 70 -11.06 -7.12 11.53
C TYR A 70 -11.56 -7.61 10.16
N ARG A 71 -12.87 -7.54 9.93
CA ARG A 71 -13.45 -8.00 8.65
C ARG A 71 -13.02 -7.14 7.45
N THR A 72 -12.71 -5.89 7.73
CA THR A 72 -12.39 -4.90 6.70
C THR A 72 -11.17 -4.09 7.11
N THR A 73 -10.62 -3.35 6.17
CA THR A 73 -9.63 -2.31 6.43
C THR A 73 -10.15 -0.95 6.01
N ILE A 74 -9.61 0.10 6.59
CA ILE A 74 -10.03 1.47 6.33
C ILE A 74 -8.90 2.31 5.76
N LEU A 75 -9.27 3.24 4.88
CA LEU A 75 -8.40 4.30 4.38
C LEU A 75 -9.05 5.67 4.64
N PRO A 76 -8.25 6.71 4.93
CA PRO A 76 -8.77 8.06 5.03
C PRO A 76 -9.43 8.50 3.71
N GLN A 77 -10.50 9.28 3.78
CA GLN A 77 -11.17 9.81 2.58
C GLN A 77 -10.21 10.65 1.72
N SER A 78 -9.22 11.29 2.32
CA SER A 78 -8.20 12.06 1.60
C SER A 78 -7.43 11.25 0.56
N VAL A 79 -7.19 9.96 0.83
CA VAL A 79 -6.55 9.03 -0.12
C VAL A 79 -7.46 8.81 -1.33
N VAL A 80 -8.74 8.58 -1.10
CA VAL A 80 -9.75 8.38 -2.15
C VAL A 80 -9.91 9.64 -2.98
N ASP A 81 -9.97 10.80 -2.34
CA ASP A 81 -10.08 12.09 -3.03
C ASP A 81 -8.85 12.37 -3.91
N ALA A 82 -7.66 12.07 -3.41
CA ALA A 82 -6.43 12.17 -4.19
C ALA A 82 -6.47 11.23 -5.41
N ALA A 83 -6.93 9.99 -5.23
CA ALA A 83 -7.06 9.02 -6.31
C ALA A 83 -8.00 9.51 -7.41
N ARG A 84 -9.10 10.17 -7.05
CA ARG A 84 -10.06 10.73 -8.02
C ARG A 84 -9.50 11.87 -8.85
N ARG A 85 -8.49 12.57 -8.34
CA ARG A 85 -7.85 13.69 -9.06
C ARG A 85 -6.77 13.25 -10.03
N LEU A 86 -6.28 12.02 -9.90
CA LEU A 86 -5.20 11.50 -10.74
C LEU A 86 -5.74 10.75 -11.95
N THR A 87 -5.00 10.80 -13.05
CA THR A 87 -5.30 10.03 -14.26
C THR A 87 -4.69 8.65 -14.25
N ILE A 88 -3.74 8.40 -13.35
CA ILE A 88 -3.10 7.10 -13.15
C ILE A 88 -3.81 6.34 -12.02
N PRO A 89 -3.77 4.99 -12.03
CA PRO A 89 -4.37 4.22 -10.95
C PRO A 89 -3.65 4.46 -9.61
N VAL A 90 -4.41 4.38 -8.53
CA VAL A 90 -3.89 4.49 -7.16
C VAL A 90 -4.20 3.19 -6.43
N TYR A 91 -3.17 2.60 -5.85
CA TYR A 91 -3.26 1.36 -5.09
C TYR A 91 -2.93 1.62 -3.63
N ALA A 92 -3.58 0.88 -2.74
CA ALA A 92 -3.17 0.77 -1.36
C ALA A 92 -2.40 -0.53 -1.17
N ALA A 93 -1.31 -0.45 -0.44
CA ALA A 93 -0.49 -1.60 -0.04
C ALA A 93 -0.43 -1.62 1.49
N ILE A 94 -1.06 -2.61 2.09
CA ILE A 94 -1.19 -2.71 3.55
C ILE A 94 -0.54 -4.01 4.01
N LEU A 95 0.53 -3.89 4.79
CA LEU A 95 1.20 -5.04 5.38
C LEU A 95 0.59 -5.36 6.74
N PHE A 96 0.04 -6.56 6.84
CA PHE A 96 -0.39 -7.20 8.08
C PHE A 96 0.67 -8.20 8.54
N THR A 97 0.54 -8.75 9.74
CA THR A 97 1.51 -9.74 10.25
C THR A 97 1.50 -11.04 9.44
N ASP A 98 0.40 -11.35 8.78
CA ASP A 98 0.22 -12.59 8.00
C ASP A 98 0.29 -12.40 6.48
N GLY A 99 0.39 -11.17 5.98
CA GLY A 99 0.46 -10.95 4.54
C GLY A 99 0.34 -9.51 4.11
N LEU A 100 0.40 -9.29 2.80
CA LEU A 100 0.31 -8.00 2.15
C LEU A 100 -0.96 -7.95 1.29
N ALA A 101 -1.80 -6.96 1.52
CA ALA A 101 -2.95 -6.66 0.66
C ALA A 101 -2.60 -5.50 -0.26
N VAL A 102 -2.79 -5.71 -1.58
CA VAL A 102 -2.63 -4.65 -2.58
C VAL A 102 -3.93 -4.57 -3.38
N PHE A 103 -4.53 -3.38 -3.41
CA PHE A 103 -5.81 -3.20 -4.10
C PHE A 103 -5.95 -1.80 -4.71
N ASP A 104 -6.73 -1.71 -5.77
CA ASP A 104 -7.07 -0.44 -6.42
C ASP A 104 -8.06 0.35 -5.55
N VAL A 105 -7.69 1.55 -5.18
CA VAL A 105 -8.46 2.38 -4.23
C VAL A 105 -9.83 2.75 -4.77
N LEU A 106 -9.96 3.04 -6.07
CA LEU A 106 -11.23 3.44 -6.67
C LEU A 106 -12.04 2.26 -7.19
N ARG A 107 -11.40 1.22 -7.70
CA ARG A 107 -12.09 0.08 -8.34
C ARG A 107 -12.52 -0.99 -7.35
N THR A 108 -11.89 -1.05 -6.18
CA THR A 108 -12.28 -2.01 -5.14
C THR A 108 -13.53 -1.50 -4.43
N PRO A 109 -14.58 -2.31 -4.29
CA PRO A 109 -15.79 -1.90 -3.60
C PRO A 109 -15.51 -1.46 -2.17
N SER A 110 -16.12 -0.36 -1.77
CA SER A 110 -15.96 0.20 -0.43
C SER A 110 -17.21 0.92 0.02
N THR A 111 -17.34 1.11 1.34
CA THR A 111 -18.42 1.86 1.96
C THR A 111 -17.86 3.00 2.80
N ALA A 112 -18.62 4.09 2.90
CA ALA A 112 -18.24 5.21 3.75
C ALA A 112 -18.39 4.84 5.24
N ARG A 113 -17.44 5.25 6.05
CA ARG A 113 -17.49 5.08 7.49
C ARG A 113 -16.96 6.33 8.18
N TRP A 114 -17.66 6.77 9.21
CA TRP A 114 -17.24 7.89 10.03
C TRP A 114 -16.64 7.38 11.33
N LEU A 115 -15.42 7.79 11.61
CA LEU A 115 -14.69 7.41 12.81
C LEU A 115 -14.30 8.64 13.61
N ARG A 116 -14.39 8.52 14.94
CA ARG A 116 -13.97 9.57 15.84
C ARG A 116 -12.47 9.51 16.07
N THR A 117 -11.78 10.63 15.90
CA THR A 117 -10.35 10.76 16.19
C THR A 117 -10.13 10.81 17.71
N ARG A 118 -8.87 10.69 18.14
CA ARG A 118 -8.50 10.86 19.56
C ARG A 118 -8.92 12.20 20.14
N ARG A 119 -8.99 13.25 19.30
CA ARG A 119 -9.41 14.61 19.69
C ARG A 119 -10.92 14.79 19.62
N GLY A 120 -11.69 13.75 19.36
CA GLY A 120 -13.15 13.78 19.32
C GLY A 120 -13.77 14.22 18.00
N ALA A 121 -12.98 14.61 16.99
CA ALA A 121 -13.51 14.98 15.67
C ALA A 121 -13.92 13.75 14.87
N LEU A 122 -15.04 13.85 14.14
CA LEU A 122 -15.46 12.83 13.20
C LEU A 122 -14.68 12.99 11.88
N ARG A 123 -14.13 11.89 11.38
CA ARG A 123 -13.44 11.85 10.10
C ARG A 123 -14.03 10.77 9.21
N LYS A 124 -14.22 11.10 7.93
CA LYS A 124 -14.70 10.18 6.92
C LYS A 124 -13.58 9.27 6.44
N HIS A 125 -13.89 7.97 6.37
CA HIS A 125 -13.01 6.91 5.87
C HIS A 125 -13.79 6.10 4.84
N ARG A 126 -13.05 5.32 4.05
CA ARG A 126 -13.61 4.25 3.19
C ARG A 126 -13.21 2.92 3.79
N GLU A 127 -14.15 1.99 3.81
CA GLU A 127 -13.99 0.66 4.36
C GLU A 127 -14.01 -0.38 3.24
N TYR A 128 -12.97 -1.22 3.19
CA TYR A 128 -12.74 -2.19 2.12
C TYR A 128 -12.71 -3.61 2.68
N ASP A 129 -13.34 -4.55 1.97
CA ASP A 129 -13.13 -5.97 2.19
C ASP A 129 -11.93 -6.40 1.32
N ILE A 130 -10.87 -6.85 1.97
CA ILE A 130 -9.61 -7.22 1.32
C ILE A 130 -9.31 -8.70 1.36
N SER A 131 -10.25 -9.52 1.81
CA SER A 131 -10.02 -10.97 2.04
C SER A 131 -9.47 -11.70 0.81
N GLU A 132 -9.88 -11.32 -0.39
CA GLU A 132 -9.42 -11.94 -1.64
C GLU A 132 -8.16 -11.30 -2.23
N ARG A 133 -7.59 -10.29 -1.57
CA ARG A 133 -6.47 -9.50 -2.07
C ARG A 133 -5.19 -9.68 -1.26
N LEU A 134 -5.22 -10.63 -0.33
CA LEU A 134 -4.09 -10.88 0.55
C LEU A 134 -3.10 -11.85 -0.09
N VAL A 135 -1.84 -11.42 -0.18
CA VAL A 135 -0.72 -12.30 -0.50
C VAL A 135 -0.06 -12.71 0.81
N ARG A 136 0.11 -14.00 1.03
CA ARG A 136 0.67 -14.53 2.27
C ARG A 136 2.07 -13.99 2.54
N ILE A 137 2.41 -13.82 3.80
CA ILE A 137 3.71 -13.25 4.19
C ILE A 137 4.89 -14.11 3.67
N GLU A 138 4.75 -15.42 3.60
CA GLU A 138 5.76 -16.32 3.06
C GLU A 138 6.03 -16.04 1.58
N GLU A 139 4.97 -15.75 0.81
CA GLU A 139 5.10 -15.39 -0.61
C GLU A 139 5.71 -14.00 -0.77
N VAL A 140 5.37 -13.05 0.12
CA VAL A 140 5.95 -11.70 0.13
C VAL A 140 7.46 -11.79 0.37
N HIS A 141 7.90 -12.64 1.30
CA HIS A 141 9.31 -12.84 1.60
C HIS A 141 10.10 -13.44 0.42
N GLN A 142 9.41 -14.17 -0.46
CA GLN A 142 10.01 -14.81 -1.63
C GLN A 142 10.07 -13.90 -2.87
N LEU A 143 9.48 -12.71 -2.82
CA LEU A 143 9.53 -11.78 -3.94
C LEU A 143 10.97 -11.36 -4.23
N PRO A 144 11.36 -11.28 -5.52
CA PRO A 144 12.71 -10.89 -5.89
C PRO A 144 13.01 -9.46 -5.48
N ARG A 145 14.27 -9.20 -5.17
CA ARG A 145 14.74 -7.87 -4.82
C ARG A 145 14.92 -7.04 -6.09
N ARG A 146 14.35 -5.84 -6.13
CA ARG A 146 14.57 -4.88 -7.22
C ARG A 146 15.53 -3.79 -6.79
N GLY A 147 16.29 -3.28 -7.76
CA GLY A 147 17.11 -2.10 -7.59
C GLY A 147 18.24 -2.29 -6.60
N ALA A 148 18.78 -3.48 -6.57
CA ALA A 148 19.96 -3.78 -5.78
C ALA A 148 21.16 -2.99 -6.27
#